data_c014fbbf156a22eafb213d2832d81b77
#
_entry.id   c014fbbf156a22eafb213d2832d81b77
#
_cell.length_a   1.000
_cell.length_b   1.000
_cell.length_c   1.000
_cell.angle_alpha   90.00
_cell.angle_beta   90.00
_cell.angle_gamma   90.00
#
_symmetry.space_group_name_H-M   'P 1'
#
loop_
_entity.id
_entity.type
_entity.pdbx_description
1 polymer ?
#
loop_
_entity_poly.entity_id
_entity_poly.type
_entity_poly.pdbx_seq_one_letter_code
_entity_poly.pdbx_strand_id
1 'polypeptide(L)'
;VQDGRYDYIETGSLISIKKNVSDILIPSEEFKIKMFPMDFEEFLWAKSDTVTADAIRYAFEKKKPLGDAVHRKIMQTFRTYMAVGGMPQAVSAFVEGRTYREIDFIKRNILSLYEDDLKKHDNDSNKKASIIFKTIPEQLSNRNSHFRMAGVEKNARYQNYIGAIDFVAESMIANLCVNTTSPEVALELHADRRNFKLYMGDTGLLVSQIMKNRDDTEEDLYKSLIFDRLGINQGMIMENLVAQMLRSRGYELYFHEFEISGGEGRKPNKYEIDFLLVRNKKLCPIEVKSSGYKNHKSF
;
A
#
# COMPACT_ATOMS: atom_id res chain seq x y z
N VAL A 1 0.64 -34.61 -9.63
CA VAL A 1 -0.63 -33.96 -10.00
C VAL A 1 -1.50 -34.88 -10.87
N GLN A 2 -0.93 -35.64 -11.82
CA GLN A 2 -1.70 -36.57 -12.68
C GLN A 2 -2.27 -37.81 -11.95
N ASP A 3 -1.84 -38.09 -10.73
CA ASP A 3 -2.26 -39.27 -9.97
C ASP A 3 -3.66 -39.13 -9.35
N GLY A 4 -4.18 -37.91 -9.18
CA GLY A 4 -5.52 -37.62 -8.66
C GLY A 4 -5.83 -38.11 -7.23
N ARG A 5 -4.81 -38.67 -6.55
CA ARG A 5 -4.96 -39.20 -5.18
C ARG A 5 -4.67 -38.18 -4.09
N TYR A 6 -4.04 -37.05 -4.45
CA TYR A 6 -3.60 -36.01 -3.50
C TYR A 6 -3.84 -34.62 -4.07
N ASP A 7 -4.26 -33.71 -3.20
CA ASP A 7 -4.27 -32.28 -3.45
C ASP A 7 -2.91 -31.71 -2.98
N TYR A 8 -2.26 -30.94 -3.84
CA TYR A 8 -0.95 -30.34 -3.55
C TYR A 8 -1.13 -28.86 -3.25
N ILE A 9 -0.60 -28.41 -2.14
CA ILE A 9 -0.55 -26.99 -1.77
C ILE A 9 0.90 -26.60 -1.65
N GLU A 10 1.34 -25.66 -2.52
CA GLU A 10 2.66 -25.06 -2.45
C GLU A 10 2.56 -23.63 -1.95
N THR A 11 3.45 -23.21 -1.07
CA THR A 11 3.55 -21.83 -0.57
C THR A 11 4.97 -21.32 -0.77
N GLY A 12 5.10 -20.05 -1.11
CA GLY A 12 6.40 -19.42 -1.26
C GLY A 12 6.30 -17.93 -1.49
N SER A 13 7.41 -17.19 -1.33
CA SER A 13 7.46 -15.81 -1.75
C SER A 13 7.40 -15.72 -3.28
N LEU A 14 6.63 -14.74 -3.81
CA LEU A 14 6.54 -14.54 -5.26
C LEU A 14 7.90 -14.27 -5.91
N ILE A 15 8.84 -13.70 -5.18
CA ILE A 15 10.23 -13.49 -5.61
C ILE A 15 10.89 -14.82 -5.92
N SER A 16 10.78 -15.79 -5.01
CA SER A 16 11.37 -17.13 -5.17
C SER A 16 10.67 -17.94 -6.27
N ILE A 17 9.35 -17.86 -6.34
CA ILE A 17 8.54 -18.61 -7.31
C ILE A 17 8.90 -18.18 -8.75
N LYS A 18 8.94 -16.88 -9.04
CA LYS A 18 9.27 -16.40 -10.40
C LYS A 18 10.64 -16.84 -10.88
N LYS A 19 11.62 -16.90 -9.99
CA LYS A 19 12.97 -17.35 -10.33
C LYS A 19 13.04 -18.84 -10.62
N ASN A 20 12.27 -19.64 -9.90
CA ASN A 20 12.37 -21.11 -9.93
C ASN A 20 11.44 -21.76 -10.96
N VAL A 21 10.44 -21.04 -11.48
CA VAL A 21 9.41 -21.57 -12.42
C VAL A 21 9.49 -20.96 -13.81
N SER A 22 10.50 -20.15 -14.13
CA SER A 22 10.65 -19.57 -15.47
C SER A 22 10.67 -20.62 -16.60
N ASP A 23 11.13 -21.83 -16.30
CA ASP A 23 11.29 -22.92 -17.26
C ASP A 23 10.35 -24.11 -17.01
N ILE A 24 9.38 -23.97 -16.08
CA ILE A 24 8.43 -25.05 -15.76
C ILE A 24 7.10 -24.76 -16.43
N LEU A 25 6.63 -25.66 -17.28
CA LEU A 25 5.26 -25.66 -17.80
C LEU A 25 4.31 -25.96 -16.64
N ILE A 26 3.59 -24.93 -16.21
CA ILE A 26 2.58 -25.05 -15.13
C ILE A 26 1.34 -25.70 -15.73
N PRO A 27 0.84 -26.81 -15.14
CA PRO A 27 -0.39 -27.46 -15.59
C PRO A 27 -1.58 -26.50 -15.52
N SER A 28 -2.53 -26.63 -16.42
CA SER A 28 -3.77 -25.82 -16.49
C SER A 28 -4.67 -25.97 -15.25
N GLU A 29 -4.36 -26.88 -14.35
CA GLU A 29 -5.10 -27.24 -13.15
C GLU A 29 -4.60 -26.48 -11.89
N GLU A 30 -3.66 -25.55 -12.06
CA GLU A 30 -3.13 -24.76 -10.95
C GLU A 30 -4.09 -23.63 -10.58
N PHE A 31 -4.43 -23.50 -9.29
CA PHE A 31 -5.16 -22.38 -8.73
C PHE A 31 -4.24 -21.49 -7.88
N LYS A 32 -3.97 -20.27 -8.35
CA LYS A 32 -3.08 -19.32 -7.66
C LYS A 32 -3.81 -18.44 -6.68
N ILE A 33 -3.43 -18.50 -5.41
CA ILE A 33 -3.93 -17.62 -4.35
C ILE A 33 -2.85 -16.63 -3.98
N LYS A 34 -3.15 -15.33 -4.06
CA LYS A 34 -2.25 -14.27 -3.58
C LYS A 34 -2.55 -13.99 -2.11
N MET A 35 -1.53 -14.12 -1.25
CA MET A 35 -1.61 -13.77 0.16
C MET A 35 -1.13 -12.33 0.35
N PHE A 36 -2.05 -11.46 0.74
CA PHE A 36 -1.75 -10.06 1.09
C PHE A 36 -1.45 -9.93 2.59
N PRO A 37 -0.80 -8.83 3.03
CA PRO A 37 -0.78 -8.49 4.45
C PRO A 37 -2.20 -8.43 5.01
N MET A 38 -2.35 -8.76 6.30
CA MET A 38 -3.65 -8.74 6.99
C MET A 38 -4.31 -7.37 6.84
N ASP A 39 -5.60 -7.35 6.51
CA ASP A 39 -6.38 -6.13 6.49
C ASP A 39 -6.82 -5.70 7.90
N PHE A 40 -7.53 -4.57 8.02
CA PHE A 40 -7.95 -4.06 9.32
C PHE A 40 -8.92 -5.01 10.05
N GLU A 41 -9.78 -5.70 9.31
CA GLU A 41 -10.72 -6.65 9.88
C GLU A 41 -9.99 -7.90 10.42
N GLU A 42 -9.03 -8.43 9.67
CA GLU A 42 -8.17 -9.54 10.11
C GLU A 42 -7.32 -9.14 11.33
N PHE A 43 -6.82 -7.90 11.38
CA PHE A 43 -6.14 -7.35 12.55
C PHE A 43 -7.06 -7.28 13.78
N LEU A 44 -8.35 -6.91 13.61
CA LEU A 44 -9.33 -6.95 14.68
C LEU A 44 -9.55 -8.37 15.17
N TRP A 45 -9.69 -9.35 14.26
CA TRP A 45 -9.84 -10.77 14.62
C TRP A 45 -8.62 -11.28 15.39
N ALA A 46 -7.41 -10.94 14.97
CA ALA A 46 -6.20 -11.31 15.70
C ALA A 46 -6.20 -10.78 17.14
N LYS A 47 -6.84 -9.64 17.39
CA LYS A 47 -7.07 -9.06 18.73
C LYS A 47 -8.30 -9.63 19.45
N SER A 48 -8.95 -10.67 18.91
CA SER A 48 -10.22 -11.21 19.41
C SER A 48 -11.38 -10.21 19.39
N ASP A 49 -11.32 -9.17 18.56
CA ASP A 49 -12.40 -8.21 18.33
C ASP A 49 -13.22 -8.64 17.10
N THR A 50 -14.31 -9.34 17.34
CA THR A 50 -15.19 -9.86 16.29
C THR A 50 -16.41 -8.97 16.01
N VAL A 51 -16.58 -7.86 16.74
CA VAL A 51 -17.78 -7.04 16.66
C VAL A 51 -17.57 -5.68 15.99
N THR A 52 -16.36 -5.14 16.04
CA THR A 52 -16.08 -3.79 15.53
C THR A 52 -16.29 -3.67 14.03
N ALA A 53 -15.87 -4.66 13.25
CA ALA A 53 -16.05 -4.64 11.79
C ALA A 53 -17.53 -4.63 11.40
N ASP A 54 -18.36 -5.44 12.05
CA ASP A 54 -19.80 -5.49 11.81
C ASP A 54 -20.49 -4.20 12.24
N ALA A 55 -20.07 -3.59 13.35
CA ALA A 55 -20.58 -2.31 13.78
C ALA A 55 -20.29 -1.19 12.76
N ILE A 56 -19.09 -1.18 12.16
CA ILE A 56 -18.71 -0.25 11.09
C ILE A 56 -19.60 -0.48 9.85
N ARG A 57 -19.76 -1.73 9.39
CA ARG A 57 -20.61 -2.06 8.25
C ARG A 57 -22.06 -1.64 8.49
N TYR A 58 -22.60 -1.98 9.64
CA TYR A 58 -23.97 -1.61 9.99
C TYR A 58 -24.17 -0.09 9.98
N ALA A 59 -23.25 0.68 10.59
CA ALA A 59 -23.32 2.13 10.61
C ALA A 59 -23.25 2.71 9.19
N PHE A 60 -22.38 2.19 8.33
CA PHE A 60 -22.23 2.57 6.93
C PHE A 60 -23.52 2.28 6.11
N GLU A 61 -24.06 1.07 6.20
CA GLU A 61 -25.28 0.67 5.49
C GLU A 61 -26.50 1.48 5.91
N LYS A 62 -26.62 1.73 7.21
CA LYS A 62 -27.73 2.52 7.77
C LYS A 62 -27.49 4.03 7.66
N LYS A 63 -26.33 4.47 7.16
CA LYS A 63 -25.94 5.90 7.11
C LYS A 63 -26.10 6.58 8.47
N LYS A 64 -25.74 5.89 9.54
CA LYS A 64 -25.81 6.40 10.92
C LYS A 64 -24.40 6.54 11.50
N PRO A 65 -24.11 7.61 12.26
CA PRO A 65 -22.84 7.74 12.94
C PRO A 65 -22.68 6.70 14.04
N LEU A 66 -21.45 6.26 14.29
CA LEU A 66 -21.08 5.35 15.37
C LEU A 66 -21.18 5.97 16.78
N GLY A 67 -21.32 7.31 16.84
CA GLY A 67 -21.17 8.08 18.07
C GLY A 67 -19.71 8.34 18.43
N ASP A 68 -19.44 9.48 19.06
CA ASP A 68 -18.07 10.03 19.24
C ASP A 68 -17.13 9.11 20.04
N ALA A 69 -17.63 8.47 21.09
CA ALA A 69 -16.81 7.62 21.94
C ALA A 69 -16.35 6.34 21.19
N VAL A 70 -17.30 5.68 20.49
CA VAL A 70 -17.02 4.49 19.69
C VAL A 70 -16.12 4.83 18.52
N HIS A 71 -16.43 5.93 17.80
CA HIS A 71 -15.61 6.41 16.70
C HIS A 71 -14.15 6.66 17.12
N ARG A 72 -13.93 7.37 18.24
CA ARG A 72 -12.57 7.60 18.77
C ARG A 72 -11.82 6.32 19.07
N LYS A 73 -12.48 5.33 19.69
CA LYS A 73 -11.88 4.04 20.01
C LYS A 73 -11.48 3.28 18.73
N ILE A 74 -12.37 3.25 17.75
CA ILE A 74 -12.09 2.61 16.45
C ILE A 74 -10.94 3.31 15.74
N MET A 75 -10.92 4.64 15.68
CA MET A 75 -9.84 5.40 15.08
C MET A 75 -8.50 5.20 15.80
N GLN A 76 -8.48 5.05 17.10
CA GLN A 76 -7.27 4.69 17.83
C GLN A 76 -6.76 3.29 17.44
N THR A 77 -7.65 2.30 17.39
CA THR A 77 -7.30 0.95 16.93
C THR A 77 -6.82 0.95 15.47
N PHE A 78 -7.46 1.75 14.62
CA PHE A 78 -7.06 1.90 13.23
C PHE A 78 -5.66 2.51 13.09
N ARG A 79 -5.33 3.54 13.88
CA ARG A 79 -3.97 4.09 13.92
C ARG A 79 -2.94 3.09 14.48
N THR A 80 -3.35 2.26 15.44
CA THR A 80 -2.50 1.16 15.91
C THR A 80 -2.19 0.18 14.77
N TYR A 81 -3.21 -0.18 13.98
CA TYR A 81 -3.01 -1.00 12.79
C TYR A 81 -2.09 -0.32 11.76
N MET A 82 -2.23 0.98 11.50
CA MET A 82 -1.29 1.72 10.64
C MET A 82 0.15 1.60 11.13
N ALA A 83 0.35 1.65 12.45
CA ALA A 83 1.68 1.58 13.07
C ALA A 83 2.27 0.16 13.03
N VAL A 84 1.48 -0.84 13.38
CA VAL A 84 1.91 -2.26 13.42
C VAL A 84 2.01 -2.84 12.02
N GLY A 85 1.05 -2.53 11.16
CA GLY A 85 0.89 -3.13 9.83
C GLY A 85 0.09 -4.42 9.84
N GLY A 86 0.04 -5.06 8.67
CA GLY A 86 -0.63 -6.34 8.44
C GLY A 86 0.30 -7.54 8.30
N MET A 87 1.61 -7.38 8.53
CA MET A 87 2.54 -8.51 8.49
C MET A 87 2.27 -9.45 9.66
N PRO A 88 1.95 -10.75 9.42
CA PRO A 88 1.52 -11.68 10.47
C PRO A 88 2.47 -11.75 11.68
N GLN A 89 3.78 -11.73 11.45
CA GLN A 89 4.78 -11.74 12.52
C GLN A 89 4.69 -10.48 13.40
N ALA A 90 4.47 -9.30 12.80
CA ALA A 90 4.33 -8.04 13.55
C ALA A 90 3.01 -8.01 14.33
N VAL A 91 1.91 -8.51 13.72
CA VAL A 91 0.60 -8.60 14.37
C VAL A 91 0.63 -9.59 15.54
N SER A 92 1.26 -10.77 15.38
CA SER A 92 1.44 -11.74 16.46
C SER A 92 2.19 -11.15 17.66
N ALA A 93 3.33 -10.50 17.40
CA ALA A 93 4.10 -9.83 18.43
C ALA A 93 3.29 -8.75 19.17
N PHE A 94 2.46 -7.99 18.44
CA PHE A 94 1.57 -6.99 19.02
C PHE A 94 0.50 -7.63 19.93
N VAL A 95 -0.13 -8.72 19.48
CA VAL A 95 -1.15 -9.44 20.24
C VAL A 95 -0.55 -10.11 21.48
N GLU A 96 0.69 -10.58 21.40
CA GLU A 96 1.47 -11.11 22.53
C GLU A 96 1.88 -10.02 23.56
N GLY A 97 1.62 -8.76 23.26
CA GLY A 97 1.93 -7.64 24.17
C GLY A 97 3.39 -7.20 24.15
N ARG A 98 4.13 -7.50 23.08
CA ARG A 98 5.51 -7.02 22.90
C ARG A 98 5.57 -5.51 22.75
N THR A 99 6.70 -4.92 23.08
CA THR A 99 6.95 -3.49 22.93
C THR A 99 6.96 -3.06 21.46
N TYR A 100 6.67 -1.80 21.18
CA TYR A 100 6.77 -1.28 19.80
C TYR A 100 8.19 -1.37 19.25
N ARG A 101 9.20 -1.31 20.08
CA ARG A 101 10.60 -1.53 19.70
C ARG A 101 10.83 -2.94 19.16
N GLU A 102 10.30 -3.96 19.82
CA GLU A 102 10.41 -5.36 19.36
C GLU A 102 9.64 -5.58 18.05
N ILE A 103 8.45 -4.98 17.95
CA ILE A 103 7.64 -5.02 16.72
C ILE A 103 8.38 -4.33 15.56
N ASP A 104 8.99 -3.17 15.80
CA ASP A 104 9.78 -2.46 14.80
C ASP A 104 11.01 -3.28 14.36
N PHE A 105 11.68 -3.95 15.29
CA PHE A 105 12.79 -4.85 14.97
C PHE A 105 12.34 -5.99 14.03
N ILE A 106 11.19 -6.60 14.29
CA ILE A 106 10.61 -7.63 13.40
C ILE A 106 10.37 -7.06 12.00
N LYS A 107 9.77 -5.87 11.90
CA LYS A 107 9.50 -5.22 10.60
C LYS A 107 10.78 -4.86 9.84
N ARG A 108 11.81 -4.39 10.54
CA ARG A 108 13.14 -4.12 9.94
C ARG A 108 13.80 -5.39 9.41
N ASN A 109 13.65 -6.51 10.10
CA ASN A 109 14.13 -7.80 9.58
C ASN A 109 13.40 -8.21 8.30
N ILE A 110 12.08 -8.01 8.23
CA ILE A 110 11.31 -8.27 7.01
C ILE A 110 11.79 -7.35 5.86
N LEU A 111 11.98 -6.05 6.14
CA LEU A 111 12.52 -5.11 5.14
C LEU A 111 13.90 -5.52 4.64
N SER A 112 14.79 -6.00 5.54
CA SER A 112 16.12 -6.51 5.16
C SER A 112 16.03 -7.74 4.28
N LEU A 113 15.13 -8.68 4.58
CA LEU A 113 14.89 -9.85 3.75
C LEU A 113 14.40 -9.47 2.36
N TYR A 114 13.47 -8.51 2.24
CA TYR A 114 13.02 -8.00 0.96
C TYR A 114 14.16 -7.34 0.17
N GLU A 115 14.98 -6.52 0.83
CA GLU A 115 16.15 -5.91 0.17
C GLU A 115 17.13 -6.96 -0.36
N ASP A 116 17.37 -8.01 0.42
CA ASP A 116 18.31 -9.08 0.01
C ASP A 116 17.76 -9.95 -1.12
N ASP A 117 16.47 -10.23 -1.10
CA ASP A 117 15.80 -10.96 -2.18
C ASP A 117 15.75 -10.14 -3.48
N LEU A 118 15.48 -8.84 -3.38
CA LEU A 118 15.53 -7.93 -4.52
C LEU A 118 16.93 -7.87 -5.15
N LYS A 119 17.99 -7.82 -4.32
CA LYS A 119 19.40 -7.86 -4.82
C LYS A 119 19.75 -9.16 -5.54
N LYS A 120 19.23 -10.30 -5.07
CA LYS A 120 19.46 -11.60 -5.72
C LYS A 120 18.79 -11.72 -7.09
N HIS A 121 17.68 -10.98 -7.28
CA HIS A 121 16.95 -11.00 -8.55
C HIS A 121 17.52 -10.03 -9.59
N ASP A 122 18.13 -8.93 -9.15
CA ASP A 122 18.82 -7.98 -10.02
C ASP A 122 20.08 -8.63 -10.61
N ASN A 123 19.91 -9.33 -11.74
CA ASN A 123 21.03 -9.88 -12.53
C ASN A 123 21.91 -8.77 -13.14
N ASP A 124 21.48 -7.52 -13.07
CA ASP A 124 22.14 -6.35 -13.59
C ASP A 124 22.94 -5.63 -12.50
N SER A 125 24.14 -5.15 -12.82
CA SER A 125 25.03 -4.45 -11.91
C SER A 125 24.42 -3.22 -11.20
N ASN A 126 23.20 -2.82 -11.55
CA ASN A 126 22.58 -1.58 -11.13
C ASN A 126 21.54 -1.71 -10.00
N LYS A 127 21.22 -2.90 -9.53
CA LYS A 127 20.30 -3.11 -8.36
C LYS A 127 19.00 -2.27 -8.42
N LYS A 128 18.41 -2.16 -9.61
CA LYS A 128 17.31 -1.23 -9.90
C LYS A 128 16.06 -1.44 -9.02
N ALA A 129 15.66 -2.70 -8.83
CA ALA A 129 14.49 -3.01 -8.02
C ALA A 129 14.71 -2.65 -6.54
N SER A 130 15.91 -2.90 -6.00
CA SER A 130 16.27 -2.50 -4.64
C SER A 130 16.30 -0.98 -4.46
N ILE A 131 16.80 -0.24 -5.47
CA ILE A 131 16.81 1.24 -5.43
C ILE A 131 15.39 1.77 -5.46
N ILE A 132 14.53 1.28 -6.38
CA ILE A 132 13.10 1.67 -6.45
C ILE A 132 12.44 1.44 -5.08
N PHE A 133 12.57 0.27 -4.51
CA PHE A 133 11.98 -0.06 -3.22
C PHE A 133 12.41 0.90 -2.10
N LYS A 134 13.69 1.25 -2.05
CA LYS A 134 14.23 2.17 -1.04
C LYS A 134 13.75 3.60 -1.20
N THR A 135 13.42 4.03 -2.41
CA THR A 135 12.96 5.40 -2.69
C THR A 135 11.46 5.59 -2.47
N ILE A 136 10.67 4.51 -2.28
CA ILE A 136 9.22 4.63 -2.08
C ILE A 136 8.85 5.62 -0.96
N PRO A 137 9.41 5.58 0.26
CA PRO A 137 9.03 6.51 1.32
C PRO A 137 9.31 7.97 0.97
N GLU A 138 10.44 8.25 0.34
CA GLU A 138 10.80 9.59 -0.11
C GLU A 138 9.84 10.09 -1.19
N GLN A 139 9.53 9.26 -2.18
CA GLN A 139 8.59 9.60 -3.25
C GLN A 139 7.19 9.90 -2.72
N LEU A 140 6.70 9.10 -1.77
CA LEU A 140 5.42 9.33 -1.12
C LEU A 140 5.42 10.59 -0.23
N SER A 141 6.55 10.93 0.40
CA SER A 141 6.66 12.13 1.25
C SER A 141 6.72 13.43 0.45
N ASN A 142 7.24 13.36 -0.76
CA ASN A 142 7.20 14.48 -1.68
C ASN A 142 5.75 14.68 -2.14
N ARG A 143 5.20 15.88 -1.94
CA ARG A 143 3.82 16.23 -2.36
C ARG A 143 3.62 16.20 -3.89
N ASN A 144 4.32 15.31 -4.54
CA ASN A 144 4.22 15.08 -5.97
C ASN A 144 3.11 14.07 -6.22
N SER A 145 2.28 14.37 -7.19
CA SER A 145 1.19 13.51 -7.61
C SER A 145 1.62 12.16 -8.22
N HIS A 146 2.91 11.98 -8.55
CA HIS A 146 3.42 10.76 -9.19
C HIS A 146 4.87 10.45 -8.83
N PHE A 147 5.29 9.21 -9.05
CA PHE A 147 6.65 8.72 -8.85
C PHE A 147 7.62 9.35 -9.84
N ARG A 148 8.66 10.02 -9.35
CA ARG A 148 9.65 10.70 -10.18
C ARG A 148 10.91 9.87 -10.36
N MET A 149 11.20 9.49 -11.60
CA MET A 149 12.41 8.72 -11.92
C MET A 149 13.70 9.45 -11.55
N ALA A 150 13.71 10.78 -11.62
CA ALA A 150 14.85 11.59 -11.18
C ALA A 150 15.18 11.48 -9.68
N GLY A 151 14.22 11.03 -8.84
CA GLY A 151 14.45 10.71 -7.43
C GLY A 151 15.10 9.35 -7.22
N VAL A 152 15.08 8.46 -8.21
CA VAL A 152 15.75 7.16 -8.17
C VAL A 152 17.23 7.33 -8.49
N GLU A 153 17.55 8.01 -9.60
CA GLU A 153 18.91 8.28 -10.06
C GLU A 153 18.91 9.49 -11.00
N LYS A 154 19.99 10.29 -10.95
CA LYS A 154 20.19 11.43 -11.87
C LYS A 154 20.22 10.90 -13.31
N ASN A 155 19.29 11.26 -14.16
CA ASN A 155 19.09 10.79 -15.53
C ASN A 155 18.36 9.44 -15.67
N ALA A 156 17.75 8.91 -14.63
CA ALA A 156 16.91 7.73 -14.74
C ALA A 156 15.76 7.96 -15.74
N ARG A 157 15.57 7.02 -16.66
CA ARG A 157 14.48 7.02 -17.62
C ARG A 157 13.54 5.83 -17.33
N TYR A 158 12.24 6.05 -17.39
CA TYR A 158 11.23 5.03 -17.15
C TYR A 158 11.49 3.72 -17.90
N GLN A 159 11.85 3.80 -19.20
CA GLN A 159 12.11 2.63 -20.03
C GLN A 159 13.22 1.71 -19.50
N ASN A 160 14.19 2.27 -18.77
CA ASN A 160 15.30 1.50 -18.20
C ASN A 160 14.93 0.81 -16.89
N TYR A 161 13.79 1.18 -16.29
CA TYR A 161 13.35 0.73 -14.96
C TYR A 161 12.01 -0.03 -14.98
N ILE A 162 11.33 -0.11 -16.15
CA ILE A 162 10.00 -0.72 -16.25
C ILE A 162 9.99 -2.15 -15.72
N GLY A 163 10.97 -2.99 -16.09
CA GLY A 163 11.06 -4.36 -15.58
C GLY A 163 11.28 -4.43 -14.07
N ALA A 164 12.02 -3.48 -13.49
CA ALA A 164 12.22 -3.42 -12.04
C ALA A 164 10.97 -2.92 -11.31
N ILE A 165 10.23 -1.97 -11.88
CA ILE A 165 8.95 -1.49 -11.35
C ILE A 165 7.92 -2.63 -11.36
N ASP A 166 7.78 -3.29 -12.51
CA ASP A 166 6.85 -4.41 -12.65
C ASP A 166 7.22 -5.55 -11.68
N PHE A 167 8.52 -5.85 -11.53
CA PHE A 167 8.97 -6.89 -10.61
C PHE A 167 8.62 -6.58 -9.15
N VAL A 168 8.87 -5.35 -8.68
CA VAL A 168 8.53 -4.91 -7.31
C VAL A 168 7.03 -4.98 -7.07
N ALA A 169 6.22 -4.59 -8.06
CA ALA A 169 4.76 -4.64 -7.98
C ALA A 169 4.22 -6.07 -8.02
N GLU A 170 4.71 -6.92 -8.93
CA GLU A 170 4.27 -8.29 -9.07
C GLU A 170 4.72 -9.19 -7.90
N SER A 171 5.83 -8.84 -7.25
CA SER A 171 6.30 -9.48 -6.02
C SER A 171 5.48 -9.08 -4.78
N MET A 172 4.48 -8.21 -4.94
CA MET A 172 3.60 -7.71 -3.87
C MET A 172 4.34 -6.93 -2.75
N ILE A 173 5.60 -6.55 -2.99
CA ILE A 173 6.39 -5.73 -2.07
C ILE A 173 5.90 -4.28 -2.10
N ALA A 174 5.43 -3.85 -3.28
CA ALA A 174 4.77 -2.56 -3.45
C ALA A 174 3.50 -2.70 -4.29
N ASN A 175 2.60 -1.74 -4.13
CA ASN A 175 1.35 -1.64 -4.87
C ASN A 175 1.49 -0.53 -5.92
N LEU A 176 1.43 -0.92 -7.19
CA LEU A 176 1.47 0.00 -8.32
C LEU A 176 0.09 0.61 -8.53
N CYS A 177 0.02 1.95 -8.58
CA CYS A 177 -1.18 2.71 -8.90
C CYS A 177 -0.89 3.54 -10.16
N VAL A 178 -1.69 3.36 -11.22
CA VAL A 178 -1.43 3.93 -12.54
C VAL A 178 -2.41 5.06 -12.83
N ASN A 179 -1.92 6.15 -13.43
CA ASN A 179 -2.81 7.23 -13.88
C ASN A 179 -3.71 6.74 -15.01
N THR A 180 -5.01 7.04 -14.93
CA THR A 180 -5.90 6.91 -16.08
C THR A 180 -6.14 8.28 -16.71
N THR A 181 -5.94 8.38 -18.02
CA THR A 181 -6.12 9.65 -18.76
C THR A 181 -7.59 9.98 -19.00
N SER A 182 -8.47 8.99 -18.95
CA SER A 182 -9.93 9.16 -19.04
C SER A 182 -10.61 8.34 -17.95
N PRO A 183 -11.39 8.97 -17.05
CA PRO A 183 -12.07 8.29 -15.96
C PRO A 183 -13.34 7.60 -16.47
N GLU A 184 -13.19 6.54 -17.25
CA GLU A 184 -14.26 5.70 -17.77
C GLU A 184 -14.27 4.32 -17.10
N VAL A 185 -15.35 3.55 -17.27
CA VAL A 185 -15.49 2.24 -16.62
C VAL A 185 -14.37 1.26 -17.01
N ALA A 186 -13.78 1.42 -18.19
CA ALA A 186 -12.64 0.63 -18.68
C ALA A 186 -11.30 1.33 -18.36
N LEU A 187 -10.99 1.55 -17.07
CA LEU A 187 -9.82 2.30 -16.60
C LEU A 187 -8.50 1.83 -17.23
N GLU A 188 -8.34 0.53 -17.43
CA GLU A 188 -7.13 -0.07 -17.99
C GLU A 188 -6.86 0.38 -19.44
N LEU A 189 -7.90 0.62 -20.25
CA LEU A 189 -7.74 1.06 -21.64
C LEU A 189 -7.12 2.47 -21.75
N HIS A 190 -7.25 3.26 -20.71
CA HIS A 190 -6.76 4.63 -20.63
C HIS A 190 -5.58 4.78 -19.65
N ALA A 191 -4.95 3.67 -19.27
CA ALA A 191 -3.84 3.66 -18.31
C ALA A 191 -2.55 4.23 -18.92
N ASP A 192 -2.03 5.31 -18.34
CA ASP A 192 -0.69 5.84 -18.64
C ASP A 192 0.32 5.28 -17.64
N ARG A 193 0.97 4.18 -18.01
CA ARG A 193 1.96 3.50 -17.15
C ARG A 193 3.23 4.33 -16.88
N ARG A 194 3.45 5.45 -17.58
CA ARG A 194 4.57 6.36 -17.32
C ARG A 194 4.28 7.32 -16.16
N ASN A 195 3.00 7.53 -15.89
CA ASN A 195 2.52 8.33 -14.77
C ASN A 195 1.92 7.38 -13.73
N PHE A 196 2.65 7.11 -12.67
CA PHE A 196 2.29 6.12 -11.67
C PHE A 196 2.73 6.53 -10.27
N LYS A 197 2.14 5.90 -9.27
CA LYS A 197 2.55 5.94 -7.86
C LYS A 197 2.95 4.53 -7.41
N LEU A 198 3.86 4.43 -6.46
CA LEU A 198 4.19 3.18 -5.77
C LEU A 198 3.92 3.35 -4.28
N TYR A 199 3.02 2.53 -3.76
CA TYR A 199 2.75 2.40 -2.35
C TYR A 199 3.46 1.17 -1.80
N MET A 200 3.91 1.22 -0.53
CA MET A 200 4.43 0.01 0.12
C MET A 200 3.34 -1.05 0.22
N GLY A 201 3.70 -2.32 0.05
CA GLY A 201 2.79 -3.44 0.18
C GLY A 201 2.15 -3.55 1.58
N ASP A 202 2.89 -3.11 2.60
CA ASP A 202 2.42 -3.04 3.99
C ASP A 202 2.73 -1.68 4.61
N THR A 203 1.72 -1.07 5.24
CA THR A 203 1.84 0.27 5.83
C THR A 203 2.72 0.28 7.09
N GLY A 204 2.72 -0.79 7.88
CA GLY A 204 3.63 -0.91 9.03
C GLY A 204 5.09 -0.96 8.61
N LEU A 205 5.41 -1.62 7.49
CA LEU A 205 6.76 -1.62 6.91
C LEU A 205 7.14 -0.21 6.42
N LEU A 206 6.21 0.52 5.78
CA LEU A 206 6.43 1.92 5.41
C LEU A 206 6.78 2.78 6.62
N VAL A 207 6.02 2.65 7.71
CA VAL A 207 6.27 3.37 8.96
C VAL A 207 7.68 3.09 9.50
N SER A 208 8.10 1.82 9.56
CA SER A 208 9.46 1.46 10.00
C SER A 208 10.54 2.02 9.08
N GLN A 209 10.31 2.06 7.76
CA GLN A 209 11.28 2.59 6.80
C GLN A 209 11.43 4.11 6.91
N ILE A 210 10.33 4.83 7.14
CA ILE A 210 10.36 6.30 7.36
C ILE A 210 11.11 6.65 8.66
N MET A 211 10.95 5.82 9.69
CA MET A 211 11.49 6.07 11.03
C MET A 211 12.95 5.64 11.20
N LYS A 212 13.57 5.03 10.19
CA LYS A 212 14.91 4.42 10.27
C LYS A 212 16.03 5.37 10.76
N ASN A 213 15.90 6.68 10.56
CA ASN A 213 16.95 7.67 10.82
C ASN A 213 16.52 8.74 11.86
N ARG A 214 15.66 8.41 12.82
CA ARG A 214 15.24 9.35 13.86
C ARG A 214 15.93 9.06 15.18
N ASP A 215 16.27 10.15 15.90
CA ASP A 215 16.89 10.11 17.23
C ASP A 215 15.87 9.81 18.36
N ASP A 216 14.57 9.93 18.07
CA ASP A 216 13.49 9.59 19.00
C ASP A 216 13.45 8.08 19.25
N THR A 217 13.01 7.67 20.43
CA THR A 217 12.79 6.25 20.71
C THR A 217 11.63 5.73 19.85
N GLU A 218 11.74 4.50 19.38
CA GLU A 218 10.67 3.86 18.59
C GLU A 218 9.33 3.91 19.34
N GLU A 219 9.36 3.73 20.66
CA GLU A 219 8.17 3.77 21.52
C GLU A 219 7.45 5.13 21.45
N ASP A 220 8.19 6.23 21.49
CA ASP A 220 7.62 7.59 21.44
C ASP A 220 7.07 7.93 20.06
N LEU A 221 7.74 7.46 19.02
CA LEU A 221 7.30 7.64 17.64
C LEU A 221 5.98 6.90 17.36
N TYR A 222 5.88 5.63 17.80
CA TYR A 222 4.66 4.85 17.67
C TYR A 222 3.51 5.45 18.49
N LYS A 223 3.77 5.89 19.72
CA LYS A 223 2.78 6.62 20.51
C LYS A 223 2.32 7.89 19.82
N SER A 224 3.24 8.66 19.26
CA SER A 224 2.90 9.89 18.53
C SER A 224 2.03 9.62 17.30
N LEU A 225 2.26 8.54 16.56
CA LEU A 225 1.40 8.13 15.44
C LEU A 225 0.01 7.72 15.92
N ILE A 226 -0.07 6.88 16.95
CA ILE A 226 -1.33 6.36 17.48
C ILE A 226 -2.20 7.48 18.07
N PHE A 227 -1.58 8.48 18.71
CA PHE A 227 -2.29 9.61 19.33
C PHE A 227 -2.42 10.84 18.42
N ASP A 228 -2.17 10.70 17.11
CA ASP A 228 -2.33 11.78 16.14
C ASP A 228 -1.41 13.00 16.39
N ARG A 229 -0.23 12.76 16.90
CA ARG A 229 0.75 13.80 17.27
C ARG A 229 2.00 13.80 16.39
N LEU A 230 2.05 12.91 15.41
CA LEU A 230 3.17 12.82 14.48
C LEU A 230 3.07 13.96 13.47
N GLY A 231 3.89 14.97 13.57
CA GLY A 231 3.95 16.10 12.63
C GLY A 231 4.44 15.73 11.21
N ILE A 232 4.46 14.44 10.85
CA ILE A 232 4.79 13.92 9.53
C ILE A 232 3.51 13.77 8.72
N ASN A 233 3.63 13.80 7.41
CA ASN A 233 2.59 13.59 6.42
C ASN A 233 1.71 12.35 6.71
N GLN A 234 0.80 12.46 7.66
CA GLN A 234 -0.18 11.42 7.96
C GLN A 234 -1.03 11.08 6.72
N GLY A 235 -1.24 12.06 5.84
CA GLY A 235 -1.90 11.85 4.56
C GLY A 235 -1.26 10.73 3.74
N MET A 236 0.06 10.74 3.64
CA MET A 236 0.81 9.72 2.91
C MET A 236 0.64 8.31 3.50
N ILE A 237 0.70 8.18 4.84
CA ILE A 237 0.52 6.88 5.51
C ILE A 237 -0.93 6.40 5.33
N MET A 238 -1.91 7.30 5.43
CA MET A 238 -3.33 6.97 5.21
C MET A 238 -3.59 6.55 3.77
N GLU A 239 -3.03 7.26 2.80
CA GLU A 239 -3.16 6.93 1.37
C GLU A 239 -2.52 5.56 1.06
N ASN A 240 -1.33 5.27 1.62
CA ASN A 240 -0.71 3.96 1.52
C ASN A 240 -1.59 2.85 2.12
N LEU A 241 -2.20 3.11 3.27
CA LEU A 241 -3.10 2.14 3.91
C LEU A 241 -4.34 1.85 3.06
N VAL A 242 -4.94 2.89 2.48
CA VAL A 242 -6.09 2.72 1.57
C VAL A 242 -5.66 1.91 0.34
N ALA A 243 -4.50 2.19 -0.25
CA ALA A 243 -3.93 1.40 -1.34
C ALA A 243 -3.78 -0.08 -0.97
N GLN A 244 -3.19 -0.37 0.20
CA GLN A 244 -3.05 -1.73 0.74
C GLN A 244 -4.41 -2.42 0.88
N MET A 245 -5.41 -1.77 1.49
CA MET A 245 -6.74 -2.33 1.70
C MET A 245 -7.48 -2.58 0.38
N LEU A 246 -7.34 -1.72 -0.61
CA LEU A 246 -7.92 -1.92 -1.94
C LEU A 246 -7.28 -3.11 -2.66
N ARG A 247 -5.94 -3.22 -2.60
CA ARG A 247 -5.21 -4.35 -3.20
C ARG A 247 -5.57 -5.68 -2.55
N SER A 248 -5.69 -5.75 -1.23
CA SER A 248 -6.08 -6.99 -0.53
C SER A 248 -7.49 -7.46 -0.90
N ARG A 249 -8.35 -6.54 -1.36
CA ARG A 249 -9.68 -6.85 -1.91
C ARG A 249 -9.69 -7.17 -3.41
N GLY A 250 -8.52 -7.26 -4.04
CA GLY A 250 -8.36 -7.64 -5.45
C GLY A 250 -8.51 -6.50 -6.45
N TYR A 251 -8.62 -5.23 -6.01
CA TYR A 251 -8.71 -4.11 -6.93
C TYR A 251 -7.34 -3.77 -7.51
N GLU A 252 -7.27 -3.54 -8.83
CA GLU A 252 -6.17 -2.81 -9.44
C GLU A 252 -6.31 -1.32 -9.11
N LEU A 253 -5.18 -0.64 -8.86
CA LEU A 253 -5.19 0.74 -8.40
C LEU A 253 -5.01 1.69 -9.57
N TYR A 254 -5.93 2.64 -9.70
CA TYR A 254 -5.87 3.75 -10.64
C TYR A 254 -6.08 5.06 -9.90
N PHE A 255 -5.43 6.14 -10.37
CA PHE A 255 -5.71 7.50 -9.97
C PHE A 255 -5.97 8.35 -11.21
N HIS A 256 -6.44 9.59 -11.04
CA HIS A 256 -6.70 10.47 -12.16
C HIS A 256 -6.24 11.89 -11.85
N GLU A 257 -5.32 12.37 -12.68
CA GLU A 257 -4.90 13.77 -12.69
C GLU A 257 -5.63 14.54 -13.79
N PHE A 258 -6.12 15.72 -13.46
CA PHE A 258 -6.76 16.61 -14.40
C PHE A 258 -6.45 18.08 -14.12
N GLU A 259 -6.61 18.91 -15.13
CA GLU A 259 -6.37 20.34 -15.03
C GLU A 259 -7.67 21.09 -15.28
N ILE A 260 -7.97 22.07 -14.42
CA ILE A 260 -9.09 22.99 -14.62
C ILE A 260 -8.51 24.36 -14.98
N SER A 261 -8.99 24.96 -16.08
CA SER A 261 -8.57 26.29 -16.52
C SER A 261 -8.77 27.32 -15.43
N GLY A 262 -7.74 28.09 -15.14
CA GLY A 262 -7.75 29.16 -14.13
C GLY A 262 -8.42 30.47 -14.56
N GLY A 263 -9.01 30.54 -15.77
CA GLY A 263 -9.50 31.76 -16.41
C GLY A 263 -8.39 32.52 -17.17
N GLU A 264 -8.77 33.60 -17.88
CA GLU A 264 -7.85 34.36 -18.72
C GLU A 264 -6.59 34.80 -17.96
N GLY A 265 -5.40 34.40 -18.47
CA GLY A 265 -4.08 34.77 -17.94
C GLY A 265 -3.62 34.00 -16.69
N ARG A 266 -4.35 33.01 -16.18
CA ARG A 266 -3.95 32.18 -15.06
C ARG A 266 -3.53 30.78 -15.50
N LYS A 267 -2.50 30.23 -14.85
CA LYS A 267 -2.10 28.84 -15.07
C LYS A 267 -3.25 27.90 -14.64
N PRO A 268 -3.45 26.78 -15.37
CA PRO A 268 -4.41 25.77 -14.95
C PRO A 268 -4.10 25.26 -13.55
N ASN A 269 -5.14 25.02 -12.77
CA ASN A 269 -5.00 24.35 -11.48
C ASN A 269 -5.01 22.83 -11.70
N LYS A 270 -4.03 22.14 -11.12
CA LYS A 270 -3.95 20.68 -11.13
C LYS A 270 -4.74 20.10 -9.98
N TYR A 271 -5.53 19.09 -10.28
CA TYR A 271 -6.32 18.32 -9.33
C TYR A 271 -6.02 16.85 -9.52
N GLU A 272 -6.26 16.09 -8.47
CA GLU A 272 -6.05 14.64 -8.47
C GLU A 272 -7.20 13.97 -7.71
N ILE A 273 -7.62 12.81 -8.18
CA ILE A 273 -8.46 11.86 -7.45
C ILE A 273 -7.54 10.73 -7.02
N ASP A 274 -7.38 10.50 -5.72
CA ASP A 274 -6.39 9.58 -5.15
C ASP A 274 -6.56 8.14 -5.66
N PHE A 275 -7.82 7.65 -5.73
CA PHE A 275 -8.12 6.34 -6.30
C PHE A 275 -9.42 6.35 -7.10
N LEU A 276 -9.41 5.57 -8.18
CA LEU A 276 -10.59 5.26 -8.98
C LEU A 276 -10.84 3.76 -9.00
N LEU A 277 -12.06 3.36 -8.67
CA LEU A 277 -12.51 1.98 -8.74
C LEU A 277 -13.70 1.86 -9.69
N VAL A 278 -13.89 0.66 -10.20
CA VAL A 278 -15.12 0.29 -10.92
C VAL A 278 -15.91 -0.68 -10.04
N ARG A 279 -17.12 -0.28 -9.64
CA ARG A 279 -18.02 -1.11 -8.86
C ARG A 279 -19.42 -1.07 -9.48
N ASN A 280 -20.00 -2.24 -9.73
CA ASN A 280 -21.33 -2.35 -10.34
C ASN A 280 -21.47 -1.54 -11.65
N LYS A 281 -20.47 -1.58 -12.53
CA LYS A 281 -20.40 -0.83 -13.78
C LYS A 281 -20.45 0.70 -13.61
N LYS A 282 -20.04 1.20 -12.45
CA LYS A 282 -19.95 2.64 -12.15
C LYS A 282 -18.56 2.98 -11.64
N LEU A 283 -18.09 4.17 -12.01
CA LEU A 283 -16.90 4.74 -11.40
C LEU A 283 -17.18 5.12 -9.95
N CYS A 284 -16.24 4.81 -9.09
CA CYS A 284 -16.25 5.14 -7.67
C CYS A 284 -14.95 5.88 -7.35
N PRO A 285 -14.95 7.22 -7.35
CA PRO A 285 -13.79 8.00 -6.92
C PRO A 285 -13.63 7.92 -5.40
N ILE A 286 -12.39 7.82 -4.96
CA ILE A 286 -12.01 7.82 -3.54
C ILE A 286 -10.98 8.92 -3.34
N GLU A 287 -11.26 9.80 -2.38
CA GLU A 287 -10.36 10.84 -1.90
C GLU A 287 -9.97 10.53 -0.47
N VAL A 288 -8.68 10.49 -0.18
CA VAL A 288 -8.14 10.14 1.15
C VAL A 288 -7.79 11.41 1.91
N LYS A 289 -8.40 11.62 3.07
CA LYS A 289 -8.13 12.76 3.95
C LYS A 289 -7.67 12.29 5.33
N SER A 290 -6.52 12.78 5.77
CA SER A 290 -6.01 12.54 7.13
C SER A 290 -6.60 13.52 8.17
N SER A 291 -7.21 14.62 7.74
CA SER A 291 -7.83 15.64 8.58
C SER A 291 -9.23 16.01 8.05
N GLY A 292 -10.02 16.67 8.90
CA GLY A 292 -11.45 16.93 8.73
C GLY A 292 -11.97 17.15 7.28
N TYR A 293 -13.09 16.54 7.01
CA TYR A 293 -13.76 16.37 5.70
C TYR A 293 -14.29 17.67 5.03
N LYS A 294 -14.07 18.85 5.61
CA LYS A 294 -14.67 20.11 5.13
C LYS A 294 -14.03 20.73 3.88
N ASN A 295 -12.88 20.25 3.45
CA ASN A 295 -12.16 20.78 2.29
C ASN A 295 -12.14 19.75 1.15
N HIS A 296 -13.10 19.83 0.25
CA HIS A 296 -13.20 19.01 -0.95
C HIS A 296 -12.90 19.86 -2.19
N LYS A 297 -11.63 19.98 -2.57
CA LYS A 297 -11.25 20.72 -3.79
C LYS A 297 -11.20 19.84 -5.03
N SER A 298 -11.25 18.51 -4.87
CA SER A 298 -11.14 17.54 -5.96
C SER A 298 -12.48 16.96 -6.42
N PHE A 299 -13.59 17.35 -5.76
CA PHE A 299 -14.95 16.97 -6.14
C PHE A 299 -15.76 18.20 -6.55
#